data_942eef2a13bd4b290d001eba41303ee8
#
_entry.id   942eef2a13bd4b290d001eba41303ee8
#
_cell.length_a   1.000
_cell.length_b   1.000
_cell.length_c   1.000
_cell.angle_alpha   90.00
_cell.angle_beta   90.00
_cell.angle_gamma   90.00
#
_symmetry.space_group_name_H-M   'P 1'
#
loop_
_entity.id
_entity.type
_entity.pdbx_description
1 polymer ?
#
loop_
_entity_poly.entity_id
_entity_poly.type
_entity_poly.pdbx_seq_one_letter_code
_entity_poly.pdbx_strand_id
1 'polypeptide(L)'
;SFSRKVLDRAMTIEMNEVDLKGGLEKRHEQIGKLGKAELIGTAVEGVDIYEPNKDVCEKVIDYLQKINAKLEGTPFKVAYRTRNEFLLYVVNNLPYKQEGESDDFVIQRALDEITSMKVLSRIEGDETKVSRTFLNSLEEVIQTALPEISIENSVSLKKLTEMKKRLESGYTSFWS
;
A
#
# COMPACT_ATOMS: atom_id res chain seq x y z
N SER A 1 12.59 -6.70 22.32
CA SER A 1 11.88 -6.64 21.05
C SER A 1 11.49 -5.20 20.74
N PHE A 2 11.84 -4.72 19.56
CA PHE A 2 11.45 -3.38 19.11
C PHE A 2 9.94 -3.35 18.80
N SER A 3 9.27 -2.26 19.19
CA SER A 3 7.88 -2.09 18.83
C SER A 3 7.72 -2.05 17.30
N ARG A 4 6.57 -2.51 16.80
CA ARG A 4 6.24 -2.48 15.38
C ARG A 4 6.42 -1.09 14.77
N LYS A 5 6.09 -0.03 15.53
CA LYS A 5 6.29 1.37 15.12
C LYS A 5 7.77 1.74 14.93
N VAL A 6 8.65 1.22 15.76
CA VAL A 6 10.10 1.47 15.66
C VAL A 6 10.69 0.74 14.46
N LEU A 7 10.28 -0.50 14.20
CA LEU A 7 10.69 -1.26 13.02
C LEU A 7 10.21 -0.62 11.73
N ASP A 8 8.96 -0.16 11.68
CA ASP A 8 8.40 0.54 10.52
C ASP A 8 9.13 1.86 10.26
N ARG A 9 9.51 2.60 11.31
CA ARG A 9 10.29 3.84 11.19
C ARG A 9 11.73 3.58 10.72
N ALA A 10 12.40 2.58 11.26
CA ALA A 10 13.75 2.20 10.86
C ALA A 10 13.77 1.80 9.37
N MET A 11 12.81 0.98 8.95
CA MET A 11 12.66 0.59 7.54
C MET A 11 12.36 1.80 6.65
N THR A 12 11.55 2.75 7.09
CA THR A 12 11.23 3.97 6.33
C THR A 12 12.44 4.87 6.13
N ILE A 13 13.32 4.98 7.14
CA ILE A 13 14.56 5.79 7.06
C ILE A 13 15.55 5.16 6.06
N GLU A 14 15.71 3.86 6.07
CA GLU A 14 16.59 3.14 5.15
C GLU A 14 16.10 3.18 3.69
N MET A 15 14.84 3.50 3.49
CA MET A 15 14.16 3.38 2.20
C MET A 15 13.88 4.70 1.49
N ASN A 16 14.35 5.83 2.00
CA ASN A 16 14.15 7.12 1.36
C ASN A 16 14.76 7.23 -0.05
N GLU A 17 15.63 6.30 -0.45
CA GLU A 17 16.25 6.25 -1.76
C GLU A 17 16.00 4.92 -2.49
N VAL A 18 15.09 4.08 -2.03
CA VAL A 18 14.95 2.73 -2.56
C VAL A 18 13.96 2.66 -3.71
N ASP A 19 14.42 2.10 -4.81
CA ASP A 19 13.59 1.64 -5.91
C ASP A 19 12.68 0.50 -5.42
N LEU A 20 11.36 0.73 -5.45
CA LEU A 20 10.37 -0.29 -5.06
C LEU A 20 10.41 -1.55 -5.94
N LYS A 21 11.01 -1.49 -7.12
CA LYS A 21 11.32 -2.65 -7.96
C LYS A 21 12.58 -3.38 -7.51
N GLY A 22 13.49 -2.66 -6.84
CA GLY A 22 14.75 -3.22 -6.37
C GLY A 22 14.54 -4.38 -5.39
N GLY A 23 15.34 -5.41 -5.53
CA GLY A 23 15.28 -6.60 -4.70
C GLY A 23 14.27 -7.66 -5.13
N LEU A 24 13.33 -7.35 -6.02
CA LEU A 24 12.39 -8.35 -6.56
C LEU A 24 13.06 -9.31 -7.54
N GLU A 25 14.04 -8.83 -8.30
CA GLU A 25 14.75 -9.65 -9.29
C GLU A 25 16.00 -10.35 -8.72
N LYS A 26 16.65 -9.76 -7.72
CA LYS A 26 17.94 -10.24 -7.19
C LYS A 26 17.85 -11.40 -6.19
N ARG A 27 16.68 -11.65 -5.62
CA ARG A 27 16.52 -12.65 -4.56
C ARG A 27 16.30 -14.08 -5.05
N HIS A 28 16.07 -14.26 -6.34
CA HIS A 28 15.83 -15.59 -6.94
C HIS A 28 17.01 -16.56 -6.73
N GLU A 29 18.25 -16.05 -6.70
CA GLU A 29 19.44 -16.89 -6.46
C GLU A 29 19.63 -17.30 -4.99
N GLN A 30 19.09 -16.55 -4.04
CA GLN A 30 19.24 -16.82 -2.62
C GLN A 30 18.16 -17.77 -2.05
N ILE A 31 16.95 -17.77 -2.65
CA ILE A 31 15.82 -18.57 -2.19
C ILE A 31 16.05 -20.08 -2.43
N GLY A 32 16.82 -20.44 -3.45
CA GLY A 32 17.20 -21.83 -3.68
C GLY A 32 18.05 -22.49 -2.58
N LYS A 33 18.50 -21.69 -1.60
CA LYS A 33 19.33 -22.17 -0.47
C LYS A 33 18.62 -22.17 0.87
N LEU A 34 17.41 -21.61 0.96
CA LEU A 34 16.60 -21.63 2.17
C LEU A 34 15.72 -22.88 2.15
N GLY A 35 15.81 -23.68 3.20
CA GLY A 35 15.04 -24.91 3.31
C GLY A 35 13.52 -24.68 3.35
N LYS A 36 12.76 -25.63 2.81
CA LYS A 36 11.29 -25.59 2.76
C LYS A 36 10.60 -25.26 4.10
N ALA A 37 11.23 -25.54 5.22
CA ALA A 37 10.68 -25.31 6.56
C ALA A 37 10.63 -23.84 6.96
N GLU A 38 11.52 -22.99 6.41
CA GLU A 38 11.53 -21.55 6.67
C GLU A 38 10.51 -20.78 5.82
N LEU A 39 10.07 -21.39 4.70
CA LEU A 39 9.03 -20.85 3.83
C LEU A 39 7.60 -21.04 4.36
N ILE A 40 7.38 -22.00 5.28
CA ILE A 40 6.05 -22.34 5.80
C ILE A 40 5.62 -21.41 6.94
N GLY A 41 6.55 -20.70 7.59
CA GLY A 41 6.27 -19.81 8.71
C GLY A 41 6.22 -18.33 8.36
N THR A 42 6.62 -17.94 7.17
CA THR A 42 6.61 -16.55 6.70
C THR A 42 5.54 -16.36 5.64
N ALA A 43 4.83 -15.25 5.71
CA ALA A 43 3.98 -14.82 4.61
C ALA A 43 4.77 -14.89 3.30
N VAL A 44 4.16 -15.44 2.25
CA VAL A 44 4.74 -15.46 0.90
C VAL A 44 5.33 -14.10 0.59
N GLU A 45 6.60 -14.05 0.25
CA GLU A 45 7.27 -12.79 -0.05
C GLU A 45 6.85 -12.29 -1.44
N GLY A 46 6.87 -10.97 -1.65
CA GLY A 46 6.54 -10.37 -2.94
C GLY A 46 7.36 -10.93 -4.11
N VAL A 47 8.59 -11.39 -3.83
CA VAL A 47 9.48 -12.08 -4.77
C VAL A 47 8.87 -13.37 -5.34
N ASP A 48 8.17 -14.15 -4.52
CA ASP A 48 7.62 -15.44 -4.93
C ASP A 48 6.45 -15.31 -5.90
N ILE A 49 5.77 -14.17 -5.90
CA ILE A 49 4.62 -13.90 -6.75
C ILE A 49 4.95 -13.00 -7.94
N TYR A 50 6.13 -12.37 -7.96
CA TYR A 50 6.49 -11.39 -8.98
C TYR A 50 6.59 -12.00 -10.39
N GLU A 51 7.42 -13.03 -10.56
CA GLU A 51 7.65 -13.62 -11.88
C GLU A 51 6.37 -14.19 -12.54
N PRO A 52 5.54 -14.99 -11.85
CA PRO A 52 4.32 -15.51 -12.46
C PRO A 52 3.24 -14.43 -12.68
N ASN A 53 3.34 -13.26 -12.01
CA ASN A 53 2.33 -12.21 -12.06
C ASN A 53 2.93 -10.85 -12.39
N LYS A 54 3.94 -10.80 -13.25
CA LYS A 54 4.76 -9.61 -13.50
C LYS A 54 3.93 -8.38 -13.88
N ASP A 55 2.99 -8.50 -14.79
CA ASP A 55 2.17 -7.39 -15.25
C ASP A 55 1.32 -6.79 -14.12
N VAL A 56 0.72 -7.64 -13.31
CA VAL A 56 -0.08 -7.22 -12.16
C VAL A 56 0.80 -6.55 -11.11
N CYS A 57 1.95 -7.15 -10.81
CA CYS A 57 2.90 -6.60 -9.84
C CYS A 57 3.44 -5.24 -10.27
N GLU A 58 3.72 -5.04 -11.55
CA GLU A 58 4.15 -3.73 -12.08
C GLU A 58 3.07 -2.66 -11.90
N LYS A 59 1.81 -2.99 -12.14
CA LYS A 59 0.67 -2.08 -11.89
C LYS A 59 0.58 -1.69 -10.41
N VAL A 60 0.75 -2.65 -9.51
CA VAL A 60 0.74 -2.40 -8.06
C VAL A 60 1.90 -1.49 -7.66
N ILE A 61 3.11 -1.76 -8.16
CA ILE A 61 4.30 -0.96 -7.85
C ILE A 61 4.16 0.47 -8.40
N ASP A 62 3.67 0.63 -9.61
CA ASP A 62 3.42 1.95 -10.20
C ASP A 62 2.41 2.76 -9.37
N TYR A 63 1.36 2.11 -8.89
CA TYR A 63 0.41 2.72 -7.95
C TYR A 63 1.08 3.16 -6.65
N LEU A 64 1.86 2.28 -6.04
CA LEU A 64 2.56 2.58 -4.79
C LEU A 64 3.59 3.71 -4.94
N GLN A 65 4.25 3.80 -6.10
CA GLN A 65 5.14 4.93 -6.39
C GLN A 65 4.39 6.26 -6.42
N LYS A 66 3.20 6.29 -7.01
CA LYS A 66 2.33 7.48 -7.02
C LYS A 66 1.89 7.87 -5.61
N ILE A 67 1.50 6.89 -4.79
CA ILE A 67 1.14 7.10 -3.38
C ILE A 67 2.35 7.63 -2.60
N ASN A 68 3.52 7.00 -2.73
CA ASN A 68 4.73 7.42 -2.04
C ASN A 68 5.19 8.83 -2.41
N ALA A 69 4.96 9.26 -3.65
CA ALA A 69 5.24 10.64 -4.05
C ALA A 69 4.45 11.65 -3.21
N LYS A 70 3.23 11.32 -2.83
CA LYS A 70 2.39 12.16 -1.95
C LYS A 70 2.75 12.02 -0.46
N LEU A 71 3.37 10.91 -0.08
CA LEU A 71 3.82 10.64 1.29
C LEU A 71 5.26 11.15 1.55
N GLU A 72 5.92 11.72 0.54
CA GLU A 72 7.27 12.26 0.65
C GLU A 72 7.36 13.31 1.77
N GLY A 73 8.41 13.23 2.59
CA GLY A 73 8.60 14.12 3.73
C GLY A 73 7.74 13.78 4.95
N THR A 74 6.93 12.74 4.90
CA THR A 74 6.11 12.26 6.02
C THR A 74 6.64 10.94 6.58
N PRO A 75 6.30 10.60 7.82
CA PRO A 75 6.64 9.30 8.40
C PRO A 75 5.76 8.15 7.86
N PHE A 76 4.88 8.43 6.91
CA PHE A 76 3.87 7.47 6.43
C PHE A 76 4.24 6.77 5.13
N LYS A 77 5.46 6.98 4.60
CA LYS A 77 5.91 6.34 3.37
C LYS A 77 5.77 4.82 3.40
N VAL A 78 5.41 4.25 2.27
CA VAL A 78 5.32 2.80 2.09
C VAL A 78 6.71 2.19 2.01
N ALA A 79 6.93 1.15 2.81
CA ALA A 79 8.16 0.37 2.86
C ALA A 79 7.97 -1.00 2.16
N TYR A 80 9.06 -1.77 2.00
CA TYR A 80 9.05 -3.07 1.30
C TYR A 80 8.05 -4.06 1.89
N ARG A 81 7.89 -4.10 3.19
CA ARG A 81 6.91 -4.97 3.83
C ARG A 81 5.49 -4.65 3.37
N THR A 82 5.13 -3.38 3.38
CA THR A 82 3.81 -2.93 2.91
C THR A 82 3.65 -3.18 1.40
N ARG A 83 4.70 -2.95 0.60
CA ARG A 83 4.70 -3.32 -0.81
C ARG A 83 4.35 -4.80 -1.00
N ASN A 84 5.01 -5.69 -0.26
CA ASN A 84 4.77 -7.13 -0.35
C ASN A 84 3.33 -7.48 0.06
N GLU A 85 2.79 -6.83 1.09
CA GLU A 85 1.40 -6.99 1.50
C GLU A 85 0.43 -6.55 0.40
N PHE A 86 0.72 -5.45 -0.31
CA PHE A 86 -0.05 -5.00 -1.47
C PHE A 86 -0.02 -6.01 -2.61
N LEU A 87 1.16 -6.49 -2.97
CA LEU A 87 1.32 -7.48 -4.03
C LEU A 87 0.54 -8.75 -3.74
N LEU A 88 0.67 -9.31 -2.54
CA LEU A 88 -0.05 -10.49 -2.10
C LEU A 88 -1.56 -10.29 -2.13
N TYR A 89 -2.02 -9.16 -1.61
CA TYR A 89 -3.45 -8.87 -1.53
C TYR A 89 -4.08 -8.79 -2.91
N VAL A 90 -3.46 -8.06 -3.83
CA VAL A 90 -3.97 -7.90 -5.20
C VAL A 90 -3.95 -9.23 -5.95
N VAL A 91 -2.83 -9.95 -5.94
CA VAL A 91 -2.70 -11.23 -6.62
C VAL A 91 -3.71 -12.25 -6.09
N ASN A 92 -3.88 -12.31 -4.77
CA ASN A 92 -4.81 -13.24 -4.13
C ASN A 92 -6.29 -12.91 -4.39
N ASN A 93 -6.60 -11.68 -4.79
CA ASN A 93 -7.98 -11.29 -5.15
C ASN A 93 -8.35 -11.64 -6.60
N LEU A 94 -7.39 -11.78 -7.51
CA LEU A 94 -7.66 -12.06 -8.92
C LEU A 94 -8.47 -13.33 -9.16
N PRO A 95 -8.22 -14.47 -8.47
CA PRO A 95 -9.01 -15.69 -8.67
C PRO A 95 -10.48 -15.55 -8.29
N TYR A 96 -10.83 -14.55 -7.49
CA TYR A 96 -12.20 -14.27 -7.05
C TYR A 96 -12.93 -13.27 -7.93
N LYS A 97 -12.41 -12.98 -9.12
CA LYS A 97 -13.07 -12.15 -10.12
C LYS A 97 -14.44 -12.73 -10.45
N GLN A 98 -15.47 -11.89 -10.38
CA GLN A 98 -16.84 -12.28 -10.69
C GLN A 98 -17.15 -12.07 -12.17
N GLU A 99 -18.24 -12.67 -12.61
CA GLU A 99 -18.73 -12.51 -13.97
C GLU A 99 -19.01 -11.02 -14.26
N GLY A 100 -18.54 -10.54 -15.41
CA GLY A 100 -18.69 -9.15 -15.83
C GLY A 100 -17.62 -8.20 -15.28
N GLU A 101 -16.75 -8.64 -14.35
CA GLU A 101 -15.66 -7.84 -13.85
C GLU A 101 -14.41 -7.99 -14.74
N SER A 102 -13.72 -6.87 -15.03
CA SER A 102 -12.40 -6.90 -15.68
C SER A 102 -11.29 -7.15 -14.66
N ASP A 103 -10.13 -7.59 -15.12
CA ASP A 103 -8.93 -7.70 -14.27
C ASP A 103 -8.55 -6.34 -13.67
N ASP A 104 -8.60 -5.26 -14.46
CA ASP A 104 -8.31 -3.92 -13.99
C ASP A 104 -9.26 -3.47 -12.88
N PHE A 105 -10.54 -3.79 -12.99
CA PHE A 105 -11.50 -3.50 -11.93
C PHE A 105 -11.15 -4.23 -10.63
N VAL A 106 -10.83 -5.52 -10.70
CA VAL A 106 -10.46 -6.32 -9.52
C VAL A 106 -9.16 -5.81 -8.89
N ILE A 107 -8.16 -5.50 -9.72
CA ILE A 107 -6.89 -4.92 -9.25
C ILE A 107 -7.15 -3.60 -8.54
N GLN A 108 -7.90 -2.70 -9.13
CA GLN A 108 -8.16 -1.38 -8.55
C GLN A 108 -9.01 -1.45 -7.28
N ARG A 109 -10.00 -2.34 -7.24
CA ARG A 109 -10.78 -2.59 -6.02
C ARG A 109 -9.89 -3.10 -4.89
N ALA A 110 -9.01 -4.06 -5.16
CA ALA A 110 -8.08 -4.58 -4.19
C ALA A 110 -7.09 -3.49 -3.72
N LEU A 111 -6.58 -2.66 -4.64
CA LEU A 111 -5.72 -1.53 -4.30
C LEU A 111 -6.43 -0.51 -3.40
N ASP A 112 -7.67 -0.19 -3.69
CA ASP A 112 -8.48 0.70 -2.87
C ASP A 112 -8.65 0.17 -1.45
N GLU A 113 -9.02 -1.09 -1.31
CA GLU A 113 -9.23 -1.75 -0.02
C GLU A 113 -7.94 -1.79 0.81
N ILE A 114 -6.82 -2.24 0.23
CA ILE A 114 -5.56 -2.36 0.96
C ILE A 114 -4.91 -1.01 1.26
N THR A 115 -5.14 0.01 0.43
CA THR A 115 -4.72 1.38 0.74
C THR A 115 -5.36 1.86 2.03
N SER A 116 -6.64 1.64 2.20
CA SER A 116 -7.33 1.94 3.46
C SER A 116 -6.72 1.20 4.64
N MET A 117 -6.52 -0.10 4.52
CA MET A 117 -6.03 -0.95 5.61
C MET A 117 -4.57 -0.72 5.99
N LYS A 118 -3.69 -0.41 5.04
CA LYS A 118 -2.24 -0.41 5.25
C LYS A 118 -1.57 0.96 5.12
N VAL A 119 -2.20 1.90 4.47
CA VAL A 119 -1.69 3.27 4.32
C VAL A 119 -2.46 4.24 5.21
N LEU A 120 -3.76 4.38 4.99
CA LEU A 120 -4.58 5.34 5.72
C LEU A 120 -4.66 5.03 7.21
N SER A 121 -4.66 3.77 7.59
CA SER A 121 -4.69 3.33 8.99
C SER A 121 -3.48 3.78 9.82
N ARG A 122 -2.40 4.20 9.17
CA ARG A 122 -1.16 4.67 9.81
C ARG A 122 -1.11 6.19 9.94
N ILE A 123 -1.98 6.90 9.24
CA ILE A 123 -1.98 8.37 9.21
C ILE A 123 -2.73 8.90 10.42
N GLU A 124 -2.03 9.64 11.27
CA GLU A 124 -2.58 10.28 12.46
C GLU A 124 -1.76 11.52 12.84
N GLY A 125 -2.39 12.50 13.40
CA GLY A 125 -1.73 13.70 13.89
C GLY A 125 -2.62 14.94 13.89
N ASP A 126 -2.02 16.05 14.34
CA ASP A 126 -2.62 17.36 14.25
C ASP A 126 -2.42 17.99 12.85
N GLU A 127 -2.90 19.19 12.65
CA GLU A 127 -2.81 19.89 11.37
C GLU A 127 -1.37 20.19 10.92
N THR A 128 -0.40 20.21 11.83
CA THR A 128 1.01 20.38 11.48
C THR A 128 1.62 19.12 10.86
N LYS A 129 1.15 17.96 11.28
CA LYS A 129 1.62 16.66 10.81
C LYS A 129 0.77 16.10 9.67
N VAL A 130 -0.54 16.31 9.75
CA VAL A 130 -1.54 15.85 8.78
C VAL A 130 -2.40 17.05 8.37
N SER A 131 -1.97 17.77 7.35
CA SER A 131 -2.72 18.92 6.87
C SER A 131 -3.89 18.50 5.98
N ARG A 132 -4.88 19.38 5.86
CA ARG A 132 -5.99 19.18 4.91
C ARG A 132 -5.49 19.09 3.47
N THR A 133 -4.49 19.88 3.09
CA THR A 133 -3.84 19.83 1.78
C THR A 133 -3.22 18.46 1.51
N PHE A 134 -2.56 17.88 2.51
CA PHE A 134 -2.00 16.53 2.44
C PHE A 134 -3.08 15.48 2.20
N LEU A 135 -4.17 15.51 2.96
CA LEU A 135 -5.29 14.57 2.78
C LEU A 135 -5.96 14.74 1.42
N ASN A 136 -6.12 15.98 0.94
CA ASN A 136 -6.63 16.26 -0.39
C ASN A 136 -5.72 15.72 -1.49
N SER A 137 -4.40 15.79 -1.32
CA SER A 137 -3.44 15.25 -2.29
C SER A 137 -3.51 13.73 -2.39
N LEU A 138 -3.72 13.04 -1.27
CA LEU A 138 -3.97 11.59 -1.25
C LEU A 138 -5.28 11.23 -1.95
N GLU A 139 -6.34 11.96 -1.67
CA GLU A 139 -7.65 11.77 -2.32
C GLU A 139 -7.51 11.90 -3.84
N GLU A 140 -6.83 12.93 -4.31
CA GLU A 140 -6.61 13.16 -5.74
C GLU A 140 -5.82 12.02 -6.41
N VAL A 141 -4.72 11.57 -5.81
CA VAL A 141 -3.91 10.51 -6.39
C VAL A 141 -4.64 9.18 -6.41
N ILE A 142 -5.39 8.84 -5.37
CA ILE A 142 -6.19 7.62 -5.32
C ILE A 142 -7.29 7.65 -6.38
N GLN A 143 -8.03 8.74 -6.47
CA GLN A 143 -9.09 8.89 -7.44
C GLN A 143 -8.57 8.81 -8.88
N THR A 144 -7.46 9.46 -9.18
CA THR A 144 -6.84 9.45 -10.51
C THR A 144 -6.23 8.10 -10.87
N ALA A 145 -5.62 7.42 -9.91
CA ALA A 145 -4.97 6.12 -10.14
C ALA A 145 -5.95 4.94 -10.21
N LEU A 146 -7.14 5.08 -9.65
CA LEU A 146 -8.17 4.02 -9.60
C LEU A 146 -9.46 4.45 -10.31
N PRO A 147 -9.42 4.73 -11.63
CA PRO A 147 -10.57 5.26 -12.35
C PRO A 147 -11.75 4.30 -12.47
N GLU A 148 -11.52 2.98 -12.34
CA GLU A 148 -12.58 1.97 -12.38
C GLU A 148 -13.43 1.94 -11.10
N ILE A 149 -12.94 2.55 -10.01
CA ILE A 149 -13.64 2.59 -8.73
C ILE A 149 -14.33 3.95 -8.59
N SER A 150 -15.65 3.93 -8.53
CA SER A 150 -16.43 5.16 -8.32
C SER A 150 -16.16 5.74 -6.92
N ILE A 151 -16.28 7.05 -6.80
CA ILE A 151 -16.13 7.77 -5.52
C ILE A 151 -17.05 7.16 -4.45
N GLU A 152 -18.27 6.80 -4.84
CA GLU A 152 -19.28 6.23 -3.94
C GLU A 152 -18.91 4.84 -3.42
N ASN A 153 -18.14 4.08 -4.19
CA ASN A 153 -17.73 2.71 -3.86
C ASN A 153 -16.31 2.61 -3.29
N SER A 154 -15.55 3.70 -3.30
CA SER A 154 -14.19 3.70 -2.76
C SER A 154 -14.19 3.75 -1.24
N VAL A 155 -13.67 2.71 -0.60
CA VAL A 155 -13.48 2.67 0.86
C VAL A 155 -12.41 3.65 1.32
N SER A 156 -11.36 3.84 0.53
CA SER A 156 -10.28 4.81 0.83
C SER A 156 -10.77 6.24 0.76
N LEU A 157 -11.52 6.62 -0.27
CA LEU A 157 -12.05 7.99 -0.40
C LEU A 157 -13.06 8.32 0.70
N LYS A 158 -13.91 7.35 1.07
CA LYS A 158 -14.83 7.51 2.21
C LYS A 158 -14.05 7.75 3.50
N LYS A 159 -13.01 6.97 3.73
CA LYS A 159 -12.18 7.13 4.94
C LYS A 159 -11.47 8.47 4.96
N LEU A 160 -10.91 8.92 3.86
CA LEU A 160 -10.28 10.25 3.75
C LEU A 160 -11.27 11.38 4.03
N THR A 161 -12.51 11.26 3.59
CA THR A 161 -13.57 12.22 3.90
C THR A 161 -13.83 12.28 5.40
N GLU A 162 -13.93 11.14 6.08
CA GLU A 162 -14.05 11.07 7.53
C GLU A 162 -12.85 11.69 8.26
N MET A 163 -11.64 11.39 7.78
CA MET A 163 -10.40 11.93 8.36
C MET A 163 -10.30 13.44 8.21
N LYS A 164 -10.69 13.99 7.07
CA LYS A 164 -10.76 15.44 6.86
C LYS A 164 -11.75 16.11 7.80
N LYS A 165 -12.90 15.48 8.02
CA LYS A 165 -13.91 15.98 8.97
C LYS A 165 -13.38 15.99 10.42
N ARG A 166 -12.69 14.92 10.83
CA ARG A 166 -12.07 14.87 12.17
C ARG A 166 -11.02 15.95 12.36
N LEU A 167 -10.29 16.29 11.30
CA LEU A 167 -9.27 17.33 11.33
C LEU A 167 -9.84 18.73 11.67
N GLU A 168 -11.13 18.96 11.45
CA GLU A 168 -11.80 20.21 11.85
C GLU A 168 -11.73 20.47 13.36
N SER A 169 -11.55 19.42 14.16
CA SER A 169 -11.32 19.52 15.61
C SER A 169 -9.84 19.64 16.00
N GLY A 170 -8.94 19.75 15.02
CA GLY A 170 -7.50 19.94 15.22
C GLY A 170 -6.67 18.66 15.20
N TYR A 171 -7.27 17.49 15.14
CA TYR A 171 -6.58 16.20 15.11
C TYR A 171 -7.35 15.18 14.28
N THR A 172 -6.63 14.32 13.59
CA THR A 172 -7.26 13.22 12.85
C THR A 172 -6.53 11.91 13.03
N SER A 173 -7.28 10.83 12.89
CA SER A 173 -6.77 9.47 12.75
C SER A 173 -7.76 8.63 11.95
N PHE A 174 -7.30 7.46 11.53
CA PHE A 174 -8.15 6.48 10.84
C PHE A 174 -9.27 5.95 11.74
N TRP A 175 -8.97 5.78 13.04
CA TRP A 175 -9.82 5.05 13.99
C TRP A 175 -10.80 5.92 14.76
N SER A 176 -10.57 7.18 14.85
CA SER A 176 -11.39 8.09 15.65
C SER A 176 -11.43 9.51 15.10
#